data_38712f29717f6da0ee0607b782d4c84a
#
_entry.id   38712f29717f6da0ee0607b782d4c84a
#
_cell.length_a   1.000
_cell.length_b   1.000
_cell.length_c   1.000
_cell.angle_alpha   90.00
_cell.angle_beta   90.00
_cell.angle_gamma   90.00
#
_symmetry.space_group_name_H-M   'P 1'
#
loop_
_entity.id
_entity.type
_entity.pdbx_description
1 polymer ?
#
loop_
_entity_poly.entity_id
_entity_poly.type
_entity_poly.pdbx_seq_one_letter_code
_entity_poly.pdbx_strand_id
1 'polypeptide(L)'
;LIHVKWEDIHPAPTAVEADQHYVTATTLLEEELIHILDVEKVMFEVNGPPPEITDSFNNLAIHQETSKHHILFADDSSVVRKQMKRMLDKIGVQSTSVKDGKEALDTLTGWAENDNLPAKGHMLMVISDIEMPEMDGYTLTRKIRQHPQLKNIPIVLHTSLSGNFNVSLTKKIGADEFIPKWQTNELAQYIMQKMKACKSSQHK
;
A
#
# COMPACT_ATOMS: atom_id res chain seq x y z
N LEU A 1 10.84 26.12 -3.84
CA LEU A 1 9.78 25.22 -3.38
C LEU A 1 8.47 25.99 -3.50
N ILE A 2 7.53 25.51 -4.28
CA ILE A 2 6.23 26.15 -4.46
C ILE A 2 5.26 25.47 -3.50
N HIS A 3 4.50 26.23 -2.73
CA HIS A 3 3.43 25.73 -1.89
C HIS A 3 2.09 26.14 -2.52
N VAL A 4 1.29 25.15 -2.87
CA VAL A 4 -0.08 25.34 -3.35
C VAL A 4 -1.04 24.88 -2.27
N LYS A 5 -2.10 25.64 -2.02
CA LYS A 5 -3.15 25.23 -1.08
C LYS A 5 -4.09 24.23 -1.74
N TRP A 6 -4.63 23.29 -0.98
CA TRP A 6 -5.61 22.31 -1.49
C TRP A 6 -6.83 22.92 -2.15
N GLU A 7 -7.29 24.05 -1.66
CA GLU A 7 -8.43 24.82 -2.20
C GLU A 7 -8.17 25.38 -3.61
N ASP A 8 -6.88 25.52 -4.00
CA ASP A 8 -6.46 26.04 -5.31
C ASP A 8 -6.19 24.90 -6.32
N ILE A 9 -6.38 23.64 -5.92
CA ILE A 9 -6.20 22.47 -6.78
C ILE A 9 -7.56 22.04 -7.34
N HIS A 10 -7.67 22.07 -8.66
CA HIS A 10 -8.90 21.70 -9.37
C HIS A 10 -8.72 20.39 -10.14
N PRO A 11 -9.77 19.56 -10.24
CA PRO A 11 -9.71 18.36 -11.08
C PRO A 11 -9.31 18.69 -12.51
N ALA A 12 -8.62 17.77 -13.17
CA ALA A 12 -8.28 17.93 -14.58
C ALA A 12 -9.56 18.11 -15.42
N PRO A 13 -9.53 18.96 -16.47
CA PRO A 13 -10.67 19.13 -17.37
C PRO A 13 -11.07 17.81 -18.03
N THR A 14 -12.33 17.42 -17.95
CA THR A 14 -12.89 16.14 -18.43
C THR A 14 -13.05 16.04 -19.96
N ALA A 15 -12.34 16.85 -20.74
CA ALA A 15 -12.56 16.99 -22.19
C ALA A 15 -11.99 15.88 -23.08
N VAL A 16 -11.29 14.88 -22.54
CA VAL A 16 -10.73 13.74 -23.29
C VAL A 16 -10.90 12.45 -22.47
N GLU A 17 -11.03 11.32 -23.13
CA GLU A 17 -11.26 10.00 -22.50
C GLU A 17 -10.30 9.73 -21.32
N ALA A 18 -10.87 9.40 -20.17
CA ALA A 18 -10.20 9.31 -18.87
C ALA A 18 -8.97 8.36 -18.85
N ASP A 19 -8.84 7.50 -19.84
CA ASP A 19 -7.74 6.51 -19.91
C ASP A 19 -6.42 7.07 -20.48
N GLN A 20 -6.43 8.26 -21.11
CA GLN A 20 -5.25 8.82 -21.77
C GLN A 20 -4.63 10.04 -21.08
N HIS A 21 -5.17 10.49 -19.95
CA HIS A 21 -4.64 11.67 -19.27
C HIS A 21 -3.67 11.33 -18.14
N TYR A 22 -2.48 11.92 -18.25
CA TYR A 22 -1.48 11.90 -17.15
C TYR A 22 -1.69 13.05 -16.16
N VAL A 23 -2.63 13.95 -16.41
CA VAL A 23 -2.92 15.09 -15.55
C VAL A 23 -4.02 14.70 -14.57
N THR A 24 -3.70 14.67 -13.28
CA THR A 24 -4.67 14.39 -12.21
C THR A 24 -5.41 15.63 -11.76
N ALA A 25 -4.71 16.76 -11.76
CA ALA A 25 -5.27 18.02 -11.32
C ALA A 25 -4.56 19.20 -11.99
N THR A 26 -5.13 20.39 -11.82
CA THR A 26 -4.56 21.65 -12.29
C THR A 26 -4.62 22.70 -11.18
N THR A 27 -3.68 23.63 -11.18
CA THR A 27 -3.72 24.80 -10.31
C THR A 27 -3.23 26.03 -11.07
N LEU A 28 -3.61 27.22 -10.61
CA LEU A 28 -3.10 28.49 -11.11
C LEU A 28 -2.02 29.02 -10.17
N LEU A 29 -0.87 29.32 -10.71
CA LEU A 29 0.20 29.98 -9.99
C LEU A 29 0.66 31.21 -10.78
N GLU A 30 0.51 32.41 -10.19
CA GLU A 30 0.89 33.69 -10.83
C GLU A 30 0.33 33.85 -12.26
N GLU A 31 -0.95 33.46 -12.47
CA GLU A 31 -1.66 33.42 -13.76
C GLU A 31 -1.20 32.32 -14.74
N GLU A 32 -0.23 31.48 -14.38
CA GLU A 32 0.18 30.31 -15.17
C GLU A 32 -0.60 29.05 -14.73
N LEU A 33 -1.11 28.30 -15.71
CA LEU A 33 -1.78 27.03 -15.47
C LEU A 33 -0.74 25.93 -15.27
N ILE A 34 -0.68 25.40 -14.05
CA ILE A 34 0.22 24.29 -13.69
C ILE A 34 -0.58 22.98 -13.73
N HIS A 35 -0.05 21.99 -14.45
CA HIS A 35 -0.60 20.64 -14.49
C HIS A 35 0.10 19.75 -13.45
N ILE A 36 -0.70 19.06 -12.65
CA ILE A 36 -0.24 18.05 -11.71
C ILE A 36 -0.34 16.69 -12.42
N LEU A 37 0.81 16.04 -12.59
CA LEU A 37 0.89 14.77 -13.32
C LEU A 37 0.75 13.57 -12.41
N ASP A 38 0.06 12.54 -12.89
CA ASP A 38 0.09 11.19 -12.31
C ASP A 38 1.42 10.52 -12.69
N VAL A 39 2.41 10.68 -11.82
CA VAL A 39 3.74 10.11 -12.03
C VAL A 39 3.69 8.58 -12.05
N GLU A 40 2.80 7.96 -11.30
CA GLU A 40 2.63 6.50 -11.28
C GLU A 40 2.14 5.98 -12.64
N LYS A 41 1.16 6.66 -13.22
CA LYS A 41 0.66 6.33 -14.56
C LYS A 41 1.74 6.50 -15.63
N VAL A 42 2.50 7.61 -15.56
CA VAL A 42 3.64 7.86 -16.45
C VAL A 42 4.69 6.76 -16.31
N MET A 43 5.08 6.42 -15.07
CA MET A 43 6.07 5.37 -14.80
C MET A 43 5.58 3.99 -15.24
N PHE A 44 4.30 3.71 -15.10
CA PHE A 44 3.70 2.47 -15.58
C PHE A 44 3.79 2.33 -17.11
N GLU A 45 3.54 3.42 -17.85
CA GLU A 45 3.64 3.37 -19.32
C GLU A 45 5.09 3.32 -19.82
N VAL A 46 6.00 4.03 -19.14
CA VAL A 46 7.43 4.05 -19.53
C VAL A 46 8.11 2.72 -19.21
N ASN A 47 7.83 2.13 -18.07
CA ASN A 47 8.50 0.90 -17.60
C ASN A 47 7.70 -0.38 -17.94
N GLY A 48 6.49 -0.25 -18.48
CA GLY A 48 5.56 -1.36 -18.63
C GLY A 48 4.93 -1.81 -17.31
N PRO A 49 4.06 -2.82 -17.35
CA PRO A 49 3.53 -3.43 -16.16
C PRO A 49 4.69 -3.95 -15.29
N PRO A 50 4.59 -3.84 -13.95
CA PRO A 50 5.61 -4.41 -13.07
C PRO A 50 5.87 -5.85 -13.49
N PRO A 51 7.13 -6.31 -13.43
CA PRO A 51 7.50 -7.65 -13.88
C PRO A 51 6.56 -8.66 -13.22
N GLU A 52 5.97 -9.53 -14.02
CA GLU A 52 5.14 -10.61 -13.47
C GLU A 52 5.95 -11.37 -12.43
N ILE A 53 5.28 -11.71 -11.32
CA ILE A 53 5.88 -12.56 -10.28
C ILE A 53 6.43 -13.79 -11.00
N THR A 54 7.75 -13.94 -10.95
CA THR A 54 8.44 -15.04 -11.63
C THR A 54 7.86 -16.39 -11.21
N ASP A 55 7.76 -17.35 -12.11
CA ASP A 55 7.20 -18.70 -11.90
C ASP A 55 7.83 -19.46 -10.72
N SER A 56 8.92 -18.97 -10.18
CA SER A 56 9.54 -19.46 -8.92
C SER A 56 8.57 -19.50 -7.74
N PHE A 57 7.48 -18.75 -7.79
CA PHE A 57 6.43 -18.73 -6.76
C PHE A 57 5.30 -19.73 -7.01
N ASN A 58 5.17 -20.25 -8.23
CA ASN A 58 4.15 -21.24 -8.59
C ASN A 58 4.41 -22.65 -8.03
N ASN A 59 5.64 -22.95 -7.61
CA ASN A 59 6.06 -24.29 -7.14
C ASN A 59 5.95 -24.50 -5.62
N LEU A 60 5.45 -23.51 -4.89
CA LEU A 60 5.28 -23.68 -3.45
C LEU A 60 3.88 -24.22 -3.19
N ALA A 61 3.78 -25.43 -2.68
CA ALA A 61 2.56 -26.04 -2.15
C ALA A 61 2.01 -25.27 -0.92
N ILE A 62 1.82 -23.96 -1.10
CA ILE A 62 1.47 -23.00 -0.06
C ILE A 62 -0.04 -22.79 -0.01
N HIS A 63 -0.76 -23.14 -1.10
CA HIS A 63 -2.16 -22.74 -1.32
C HIS A 63 -3.18 -23.14 -0.23
N GLN A 64 -2.97 -24.16 0.55
CA GLN A 64 -3.96 -24.58 1.56
C GLN A 64 -3.83 -23.82 2.90
N GLU A 65 -2.67 -23.26 3.21
CA GLU A 65 -2.45 -22.57 4.49
C GLU A 65 -2.34 -21.03 4.34
N THR A 66 -2.06 -20.55 3.14
CA THR A 66 -1.97 -19.10 2.83
C THR A 66 -3.31 -18.41 2.93
N SER A 67 -4.41 -19.12 2.67
CA SER A 67 -5.78 -18.61 2.78
C SER A 67 -6.20 -18.14 4.18
N LYS A 68 -5.38 -18.42 5.20
CA LYS A 68 -5.62 -17.98 6.58
C LYS A 68 -4.92 -16.66 6.92
N HIS A 69 -3.94 -16.24 6.11
CA HIS A 69 -3.28 -14.95 6.26
C HIS A 69 -4.09 -13.86 5.57
N HIS A 70 -4.09 -12.68 6.13
CA HIS A 70 -4.84 -11.55 5.60
C HIS A 70 -3.94 -10.32 5.46
N ILE A 71 -4.03 -9.65 4.33
CA ILE A 71 -3.32 -8.39 4.09
C ILE A 71 -4.35 -7.30 3.84
N LEU A 72 -4.29 -6.24 4.64
CA LEU A 72 -4.98 -5.00 4.35
C LEU A 72 -4.02 -4.08 3.61
N PHE A 73 -4.40 -3.58 2.44
CA PHE A 73 -3.58 -2.59 1.75
C PHE A 73 -4.37 -1.33 1.41
N ALA A 74 -3.71 -0.19 1.65
CA ALA A 74 -4.24 1.14 1.46
C ALA A 74 -3.44 1.87 0.37
N ASP A 75 -4.13 2.37 -0.64
CA ASP A 75 -3.54 3.10 -1.75
C ASP A 75 -4.65 3.89 -2.44
N ASP A 76 -4.45 5.13 -2.82
CA ASP A 76 -5.48 5.95 -3.47
C ASP A 76 -5.65 5.60 -4.95
N SER A 77 -4.62 5.06 -5.61
CA SER A 77 -4.66 4.62 -7.00
C SER A 77 -5.44 3.31 -7.17
N SER A 78 -6.57 3.37 -7.89
CA SER A 78 -7.36 2.17 -8.21
C SER A 78 -6.60 1.15 -9.06
N VAL A 79 -5.63 1.61 -9.86
CA VAL A 79 -4.77 0.77 -10.70
C VAL A 79 -3.82 -0.02 -9.82
N VAL A 80 -3.14 0.65 -8.87
CA VAL A 80 -2.23 0.00 -7.93
C VAL A 80 -3.00 -1.00 -7.06
N ARG A 81 -4.19 -0.63 -6.57
CA ARG A 81 -5.03 -1.57 -5.79
C ARG A 81 -5.38 -2.83 -6.58
N LYS A 82 -5.75 -2.72 -7.86
CA LYS A 82 -6.02 -3.88 -8.72
C LYS A 82 -4.79 -4.76 -8.94
N GLN A 83 -3.62 -4.15 -9.12
CA GLN A 83 -2.35 -4.88 -9.31
C GLN A 83 -1.95 -5.61 -8.02
N MET A 84 -2.01 -4.93 -6.88
CA MET A 84 -1.73 -5.50 -5.58
C MET A 84 -2.64 -6.70 -5.30
N LYS A 85 -3.95 -6.54 -5.54
CA LYS A 85 -4.89 -7.63 -5.38
C LYS A 85 -4.53 -8.85 -6.23
N ARG A 86 -4.23 -8.66 -7.52
CA ARG A 86 -3.80 -9.75 -8.42
C ARG A 86 -2.54 -10.45 -7.91
N MET A 87 -1.58 -9.69 -7.40
CA MET A 87 -0.35 -10.24 -6.82
C MET A 87 -0.66 -11.10 -5.60
N LEU A 88 -1.48 -10.59 -4.67
CA LEU A 88 -1.87 -11.30 -3.45
C LEU A 88 -2.70 -12.55 -3.76
N ASP A 89 -3.61 -12.48 -4.72
CA ASP A 89 -4.39 -13.64 -5.18
C ASP A 89 -3.48 -14.73 -5.77
N LYS A 90 -2.43 -14.36 -6.56
CA LYS A 90 -1.45 -15.33 -7.09
C LYS A 90 -0.67 -16.06 -5.99
N ILE A 91 -0.34 -15.39 -4.90
CA ILE A 91 0.32 -16.03 -3.75
C ILE A 91 -0.66 -16.68 -2.75
N GLY A 92 -1.97 -16.62 -3.03
CA GLY A 92 -3.01 -17.29 -2.26
C GLY A 92 -3.35 -16.64 -0.92
N VAL A 93 -3.06 -15.35 -0.75
CA VAL A 93 -3.33 -14.59 0.49
C VAL A 93 -4.64 -13.82 0.38
N GLN A 94 -5.46 -13.89 1.42
CA GLN A 94 -6.66 -13.05 1.50
C GLN A 94 -6.28 -11.58 1.62
N SER A 95 -7.06 -10.70 0.99
CA SER A 95 -6.76 -9.28 1.02
C SER A 95 -7.99 -8.40 1.09
N THR A 96 -7.86 -7.28 1.78
CA THR A 96 -8.82 -6.17 1.79
C THR A 96 -8.12 -4.93 1.26
N SER A 97 -8.72 -4.28 0.26
CA SER A 97 -8.20 -3.05 -0.32
C SER A 97 -9.03 -1.86 0.10
N VAL A 98 -8.38 -0.78 0.48
CA VAL A 98 -8.97 0.48 0.90
C VAL A 98 -8.30 1.65 0.18
N LYS A 99 -8.97 2.77 0.05
CA LYS A 99 -8.52 3.90 -0.78
C LYS A 99 -7.68 4.94 -0.04
N ASP A 100 -7.69 4.93 1.29
CA ASP A 100 -6.96 5.90 2.11
C ASP A 100 -6.67 5.33 3.51
N GLY A 101 -5.82 6.05 4.25
CA GLY A 101 -5.42 5.64 5.59
C GLY A 101 -6.54 5.70 6.62
N LYS A 102 -7.56 6.53 6.41
CA LYS A 102 -8.70 6.62 7.31
C LYS A 102 -9.57 5.37 7.19
N GLU A 103 -9.92 4.98 5.97
CA GLU A 103 -10.67 3.75 5.71
C GLU A 103 -9.90 2.52 6.22
N ALA A 104 -8.56 2.52 6.08
CA ALA A 104 -7.70 1.47 6.62
C ALA A 104 -7.79 1.38 8.15
N LEU A 105 -7.70 2.51 8.84
CA LEU A 105 -7.80 2.55 10.29
C LEU A 105 -9.17 2.12 10.78
N ASP A 106 -10.24 2.63 10.16
CA ASP A 106 -11.62 2.31 10.51
C ASP A 106 -11.89 0.80 10.33
N THR A 107 -11.37 0.21 9.25
CA THR A 107 -11.46 -1.23 9.01
C THR A 107 -10.73 -2.05 10.08
N LEU A 108 -9.50 -1.68 10.40
CA LEU A 108 -8.67 -2.39 11.39
C LEU A 108 -9.27 -2.30 12.80
N THR A 109 -9.75 -1.11 13.19
CA THR A 109 -10.39 -0.92 14.48
C THR A 109 -11.71 -1.69 14.58
N GLY A 110 -12.52 -1.68 13.52
CA GLY A 110 -13.72 -2.48 13.45
C GLY A 110 -13.45 -3.98 13.56
N TRP A 111 -12.37 -4.50 12.99
CA TRP A 111 -11.99 -5.90 13.19
C TRP A 111 -11.53 -6.17 14.61
N ALA A 112 -10.78 -5.27 15.22
CA ALA A 112 -10.31 -5.43 16.60
C ALA A 112 -11.47 -5.41 17.61
N GLU A 113 -12.42 -4.50 17.46
CA GLU A 113 -13.58 -4.35 18.34
C GLU A 113 -14.57 -5.52 18.24
N ASN A 114 -14.70 -6.13 17.06
CA ASN A 114 -15.61 -7.26 16.81
C ASN A 114 -14.93 -8.64 16.92
N ASP A 115 -13.70 -8.70 17.44
CA ASP A 115 -12.90 -9.93 17.56
C ASP A 115 -12.69 -10.67 16.22
N ASN A 116 -12.68 -9.92 15.13
CA ASN A 116 -12.51 -10.41 13.76
C ASN A 116 -11.06 -10.36 13.26
N LEU A 117 -10.10 -10.07 14.14
CA LEU A 117 -8.69 -10.17 13.79
C LEU A 117 -8.31 -11.62 13.49
N PRO A 118 -7.40 -11.87 12.55
CA PRO A 118 -6.92 -13.22 12.24
C PRO A 118 -6.50 -13.97 13.51
N ALA A 119 -6.91 -15.24 13.62
CA ALA A 119 -6.59 -16.08 14.76
C ALA A 119 -5.08 -16.19 14.99
N LYS A 120 -4.65 -16.54 16.21
CA LYS A 120 -3.23 -16.74 16.53
C LYS A 120 -2.58 -17.70 15.52
N GLY A 121 -1.43 -17.27 15.00
CA GLY A 121 -0.70 -18.03 13.98
C GLY A 121 -1.06 -17.68 12.54
N HIS A 122 -2.04 -16.82 12.33
CA HIS A 122 -2.30 -16.22 11.05
C HIS A 122 -1.77 -14.79 11.04
N MET A 123 -1.09 -14.43 9.96
CA MET A 123 -0.54 -13.09 9.82
C MET A 123 -1.65 -12.14 9.34
N LEU A 124 -1.85 -11.06 10.07
CA LEU A 124 -2.40 -9.84 9.50
C LEU A 124 -1.23 -8.89 9.21
N MET A 125 -1.18 -8.31 8.03
CA MET A 125 -0.18 -7.31 7.63
C MET A 125 -0.89 -6.12 7.03
N VAL A 126 -0.35 -4.94 7.25
CA VAL A 126 -0.77 -3.71 6.57
C VAL A 126 0.28 -3.31 5.56
N ILE A 127 -0.13 -3.07 4.32
CA ILE A 127 0.68 -2.44 3.27
C ILE A 127 0.02 -1.11 2.98
N SER A 128 0.75 -0.02 3.09
CA SER A 128 0.20 1.32 2.92
C SER A 128 1.05 2.16 1.99
N ASP A 129 0.42 2.84 1.05
CA ASP A 129 1.04 4.01 0.45
C ASP A 129 1.28 5.08 1.50
N ILE A 130 2.20 5.99 1.22
CA ILE A 130 2.48 7.15 2.05
C ILE A 130 1.55 8.29 1.68
N GLU A 131 1.43 8.61 0.40
CA GLU A 131 0.69 9.75 -0.10
C GLU A 131 -0.76 9.36 -0.42
N MET A 132 -1.65 9.57 0.55
CA MET A 132 -3.08 9.30 0.41
C MET A 132 -3.90 10.48 0.93
N PRO A 133 -5.11 10.73 0.36
CA PRO A 133 -6.04 11.71 0.90
C PRO A 133 -6.53 11.29 2.30
N GLU A 134 -7.19 12.19 3.01
CA GLU A 134 -7.78 12.01 4.35
C GLU A 134 -6.76 11.64 5.45
N MET A 135 -5.94 10.61 5.22
CA MET A 135 -4.89 10.19 6.16
C MET A 135 -3.74 9.54 5.39
N ASP A 136 -2.56 10.11 5.52
CA ASP A 136 -1.32 9.59 4.97
C ASP A 136 -0.83 8.32 5.68
N GLY A 137 0.07 7.55 5.01
CA GLY A 137 0.58 6.28 5.55
C GLY A 137 1.43 6.43 6.80
N TYR A 138 2.06 7.57 7.03
CA TYR A 138 2.82 7.83 8.26
C TYR A 138 1.89 8.03 9.45
N THR A 139 0.83 8.78 9.26
CA THR A 139 -0.20 9.01 10.28
C THR A 139 -0.94 7.72 10.60
N LEU A 140 -1.29 6.93 9.59
CA LEU A 140 -1.88 5.60 9.75
C LEU A 140 -0.98 4.70 10.60
N THR A 141 0.30 4.58 10.23
CA THR A 141 1.29 3.77 10.97
C THR A 141 1.35 4.17 12.44
N ARG A 142 1.44 5.46 12.75
CA ARG A 142 1.48 5.95 14.13
C ARG A 142 0.23 5.58 14.92
N LYS A 143 -0.96 5.73 14.31
CA LYS A 143 -2.22 5.37 14.94
C LYS A 143 -2.34 3.87 15.21
N ILE A 144 -1.92 3.02 14.28
CA ILE A 144 -1.86 1.57 14.48
C ILE A 144 -0.92 1.22 15.65
N ARG A 145 0.26 1.84 15.74
CA ARG A 145 1.23 1.59 16.83
C ARG A 145 0.73 2.04 18.19
N GLN A 146 -0.15 3.02 18.24
CA GLN A 146 -0.78 3.50 19.48
C GLN A 146 -1.98 2.63 19.93
N HIS A 147 -2.53 1.81 19.03
CA HIS A 147 -3.70 0.99 19.36
C HIS A 147 -3.30 -0.31 20.07
N PRO A 148 -3.89 -0.64 21.24
CA PRO A 148 -3.45 -1.79 22.06
C PRO A 148 -3.44 -3.13 21.32
N GLN A 149 -4.44 -3.42 20.50
CA GLN A 149 -4.59 -4.68 19.80
C GLN A 149 -3.88 -4.71 18.43
N LEU A 150 -3.62 -3.54 17.82
CA LEU A 150 -3.07 -3.43 16.45
C LEU A 150 -1.56 -3.14 16.44
N LYS A 151 -0.98 -2.69 17.55
CA LYS A 151 0.40 -2.19 17.64
C LYS A 151 1.48 -3.15 17.14
N ASN A 152 1.22 -4.43 17.16
CA ASN A 152 2.17 -5.48 16.75
C ASN A 152 1.95 -5.98 15.32
N ILE A 153 0.98 -5.43 14.57
CA ILE A 153 0.74 -5.82 13.19
C ILE A 153 1.92 -5.36 12.34
N PRO A 154 2.52 -6.23 11.50
CA PRO A 154 3.54 -5.82 10.54
C PRO A 154 3.01 -4.75 9.59
N ILE A 155 3.78 -3.67 9.39
CA ILE A 155 3.43 -2.55 8.52
C ILE A 155 4.55 -2.34 7.51
N VAL A 156 4.18 -2.40 6.22
CA VAL A 156 5.04 -2.08 5.09
C VAL A 156 4.58 -0.77 4.48
N LEU A 157 5.48 0.19 4.34
CA LEU A 157 5.22 1.38 3.52
C LEU A 157 5.65 1.11 2.08
N HIS A 158 4.72 1.30 1.15
CA HIS A 158 4.85 0.96 -0.26
C HIS A 158 4.53 2.19 -1.11
N THR A 159 5.55 2.91 -1.54
CA THR A 159 5.39 4.22 -2.16
C THR A 159 6.28 4.40 -3.39
N SER A 160 5.89 5.32 -4.27
CA SER A 160 6.69 5.76 -5.42
C SER A 160 7.85 6.68 -5.02
N LEU A 161 7.83 7.26 -3.82
CA LEU A 161 8.91 8.09 -3.33
C LEU A 161 10.19 7.28 -3.11
N SER A 162 11.25 7.62 -3.81
CA SER A 162 12.57 7.01 -3.67
C SER A 162 13.50 7.91 -2.84
N GLY A 163 14.27 7.34 -1.93
CA GLY A 163 15.36 8.04 -1.25
C GLY A 163 15.69 7.54 0.15
N ASN A 164 16.96 7.68 0.54
CA ASN A 164 17.49 7.31 1.85
C ASN A 164 16.78 8.01 3.03
N PHE A 165 16.16 9.15 2.79
CA PHE A 165 15.43 9.90 3.80
C PHE A 165 14.19 9.13 4.28
N ASN A 166 13.51 8.44 3.38
CA ASN A 166 12.30 7.68 3.69
C ASN A 166 12.58 6.46 4.59
N VAL A 167 13.70 5.78 4.40
CA VAL A 167 14.08 4.61 5.24
C VAL A 167 14.32 5.01 6.69
N SER A 168 15.00 6.13 6.94
CA SER A 168 15.27 6.59 8.31
C SER A 168 14.00 7.09 9.00
N LEU A 169 13.11 7.73 8.28
CA LEU A 169 11.82 8.19 8.78
C LEU A 169 10.88 7.01 9.07
N THR A 170 10.82 6.03 8.18
CA THR A 170 10.03 4.79 8.32
C THR A 170 10.29 4.11 9.67
N LYS A 171 11.56 3.91 10.02
CA LYS A 171 11.95 3.32 11.31
C LYS A 171 11.51 4.17 12.50
N LYS A 172 11.61 5.51 12.42
CA LYS A 172 11.20 6.42 13.51
C LYS A 172 9.70 6.39 13.78
N ILE A 173 8.87 6.20 12.76
CA ILE A 173 7.41 6.14 12.93
C ILE A 173 6.91 4.75 13.30
N GLY A 174 7.78 3.72 13.26
CA GLY A 174 7.47 2.38 13.69
C GLY A 174 6.93 1.45 12.58
N ALA A 175 7.14 1.77 11.31
CA ALA A 175 6.91 0.80 10.23
C ALA A 175 8.03 -0.26 10.23
N ASP A 176 7.70 -1.47 9.82
CA ASP A 176 8.64 -2.61 9.83
C ASP A 176 9.52 -2.64 8.59
N GLU A 177 8.98 -2.16 7.45
CA GLU A 177 9.69 -2.15 6.18
C GLU A 177 9.23 -1.01 5.28
N PHE A 178 10.09 -0.66 4.33
CA PHE A 178 9.83 0.28 3.25
C PHE A 178 10.21 -0.40 1.94
N ILE A 179 9.25 -0.55 1.03
CA ILE A 179 9.45 -1.18 -0.27
C ILE A 179 8.88 -0.29 -1.36
N PRO A 180 9.72 0.17 -2.31
CA PRO A 180 9.25 0.96 -3.45
C PRO A 180 8.21 0.25 -4.31
N LYS A 181 7.24 0.98 -4.88
CA LYS A 181 6.12 0.41 -5.66
C LYS A 181 6.55 -0.42 -6.88
N TRP A 182 7.71 -0.13 -7.47
CA TRP A 182 8.27 -0.90 -8.60
C TRP A 182 9.01 -2.19 -8.21
N GLN A 183 9.17 -2.47 -6.93
CA GLN A 183 9.84 -3.68 -6.42
C GLN A 183 8.85 -4.76 -6.01
N THR A 184 7.95 -5.14 -6.90
CA THR A 184 6.86 -6.10 -6.64
C THR A 184 7.40 -7.48 -6.18
N ASN A 185 8.52 -7.94 -6.74
CA ASN A 185 9.14 -9.21 -6.35
C ASN A 185 9.70 -9.16 -4.91
N GLU A 186 10.27 -8.04 -4.51
CA GLU A 186 10.77 -7.82 -3.14
C GLU A 186 9.62 -7.84 -2.13
N LEU A 187 8.52 -7.14 -2.47
CA LEU A 187 7.31 -7.15 -1.64
C LEU A 187 6.75 -8.58 -1.47
N ALA A 188 6.64 -9.34 -2.57
CA ALA A 188 6.16 -10.73 -2.51
C ALA A 188 7.08 -11.60 -1.65
N GLN A 189 8.40 -11.47 -1.79
CA GLN A 189 9.39 -12.20 -0.96
C GLN A 189 9.24 -11.84 0.52
N TYR A 190 9.11 -10.56 0.84
CA TYR A 190 8.92 -10.09 2.21
C TYR A 190 7.66 -10.67 2.85
N ILE A 191 6.53 -10.62 2.13
CA ILE A 191 5.26 -11.22 2.59
C ILE A 191 5.45 -12.70 2.91
N MET A 192 6.04 -13.46 1.98
CA MET A 192 6.25 -14.89 2.16
C MET A 192 7.20 -15.22 3.32
N GLN A 193 8.25 -14.42 3.53
CA GLN A 193 9.15 -14.56 4.68
C GLN A 193 8.40 -14.37 6.01
N LYS A 194 7.56 -13.35 6.10
CA LYS A 194 6.75 -13.10 7.32
C LYS A 194 5.74 -14.20 7.57
N MET A 195 5.11 -14.76 6.54
CA MET A 195 4.19 -15.89 6.67
C MET A 195 4.90 -17.14 7.21
N LYS A 196 6.12 -17.43 6.73
CA LYS A 196 6.94 -18.55 7.24
C LYS A 196 7.32 -18.34 8.71
N ALA A 197 7.66 -17.12 9.11
CA ALA A 197 8.03 -16.80 10.49
C ALA A 197 6.85 -16.99 11.46
N CYS A 198 5.61 -16.68 11.04
CA CYS A 198 4.42 -16.93 11.86
C CYS A 198 4.21 -18.41 12.17
N LYS A 199 4.55 -19.32 11.24
CA LYS A 199 4.47 -20.77 11.44
C LYS A 199 5.46 -21.29 12.49
N SER A 200 6.68 -20.78 12.45
CA SER A 200 7.75 -21.22 13.36
C SER A 200 7.46 -20.89 14.82
N SER A 201 6.64 -19.89 15.07
CA SER A 201 6.25 -19.46 16.42
C SER A 201 5.16 -20.31 17.06
N GLN A 202 4.52 -21.23 16.30
CA GLN A 202 3.46 -22.11 16.80
C GLN A 202 3.99 -23.44 17.36
N HIS A 203 5.24 -23.80 17.10
CA HIS A 203 5.83 -25.06 17.50
C HIS A 203 6.75 -24.93 18.73
N LYS A 204 6.65 -23.84 19.46
CA LYS A 204 7.23 -23.61 20.78
C LYS A 204 6.14 -23.33 21.80
#